data_7da675f700bc2197b2a1342c95b0b0ac
#
_entry.id   7da675f700bc2197b2a1342c95b0b0ac
#
_cell.length_a   1.000
_cell.length_b   1.000
_cell.length_c   1.000
_cell.angle_alpha   90.00
_cell.angle_beta   90.00
_cell.angle_gamma   90.00
#
_symmetry.space_group_name_H-M   'P 1'
#
loop_
_entity.id
_entity.type
_entity.pdbx_description
1 polymer ?
#
loop_
_entity_poly.entity_id
_entity_poly.type
_entity_poly.pdbx_seq_one_letter_code
_entity_poly.pdbx_strand_id
1 'polypeptide(L)'
;MSKNKTATVFAISAAALYAINVPLSKLLLINVSPRMLAGFLYLGAGVGIGVLLGIRKTQNRPADEQWLDKKDLPYTIAMIGLDIAAPIFLMLGIANTNSANVSLINNFEIVATSVIALVIFKEKISRRLWAAIILVMLSSAILGFEGTEAFVFNKGSLFVLCACICWGVENNCTRSISDKSSEEIVLMKGIFSGIGSILIAFIVGEKPPEITYMLAAMLLGFVSYGLSINFYIMAQKNLDAAKSSAFYSVAPFLGVGFSFIILGERPTFQFYIALGIMIISTLLMIKDTLGNEKLYNGYVHIHQHKHGRIVHTHEHRHFVYNPMHIHNHSHAG
;
A
#
# COMPACT_ATOMS: atom_id res chain seq x y z
N MET A 1 -8.19 -25.66 -1.87
CA MET A 1 -8.85 -24.33 -1.89
C MET A 1 -8.87 -23.82 -3.32
N SER A 2 -9.93 -23.11 -3.77
CA SER A 2 -9.86 -22.45 -5.08
C SER A 2 -8.79 -21.35 -5.05
N LYS A 3 -8.10 -21.10 -6.19
CA LYS A 3 -7.05 -20.08 -6.31
C LYS A 3 -7.49 -18.71 -5.75
N ASN A 4 -8.76 -18.33 -5.96
CA ASN A 4 -9.32 -17.09 -5.45
C ASN A 4 -9.45 -17.06 -3.91
N LYS A 5 -9.78 -18.18 -3.26
CA LYS A 5 -9.85 -18.24 -1.78
C LYS A 5 -8.46 -18.05 -1.15
N THR A 6 -7.45 -18.68 -1.73
CA THR A 6 -6.06 -18.52 -1.26
C THR A 6 -5.58 -17.07 -1.42
N ALA A 7 -5.87 -16.44 -2.55
CA ALA A 7 -5.50 -15.04 -2.80
C ALA A 7 -6.22 -14.06 -1.86
N THR A 8 -7.51 -14.30 -1.54
CA THR A 8 -8.24 -13.50 -0.54
C THR A 8 -7.61 -13.63 0.85
N VAL A 9 -7.21 -14.84 1.24
CA VAL A 9 -6.49 -15.06 2.51
C VAL A 9 -5.17 -14.29 2.51
N PHE A 10 -4.40 -14.31 1.43
CA PHE A 10 -3.16 -13.51 1.35
C PHE A 10 -3.42 -12.01 1.47
N ALA A 11 -4.46 -11.46 0.82
CA ALA A 11 -4.78 -10.04 0.91
C ALA A 11 -5.16 -9.62 2.35
N ILE A 12 -6.00 -10.41 3.02
CA ILE A 12 -6.40 -10.15 4.41
C ILE A 12 -5.21 -10.32 5.36
N SER A 13 -4.38 -11.36 5.15
CA SER A 13 -3.17 -11.57 5.95
C SER A 13 -2.18 -10.42 5.79
N ALA A 14 -1.99 -9.92 4.56
CA ALA A 14 -1.17 -8.74 4.30
C ALA A 14 -1.67 -7.52 5.07
N ALA A 15 -2.99 -7.25 5.04
CA ALA A 15 -3.62 -6.17 5.80
C ALA A 15 -3.40 -6.31 7.31
N ALA A 16 -3.56 -7.51 7.85
CA ALA A 16 -3.37 -7.79 9.29
C ALA A 16 -1.90 -7.62 9.71
N LEU A 17 -0.95 -8.12 8.91
CA LEU A 17 0.49 -7.97 9.18
C LEU A 17 0.91 -6.51 9.15
N TYR A 18 0.41 -5.72 8.20
CA TYR A 18 0.69 -4.28 8.16
C TYR A 18 0.07 -3.54 9.34
N ALA A 19 -1.14 -3.88 9.71
CA ALA A 19 -1.89 -3.22 10.78
C ALA A 19 -1.20 -3.29 12.16
N ILE A 20 -0.39 -4.31 12.40
CA ILE A 20 0.39 -4.48 13.65
C ILE A 20 1.51 -3.43 13.76
N ASN A 21 1.95 -2.85 12.64
CA ASN A 21 3.08 -1.91 12.62
C ASN A 21 2.89 -0.73 13.56
N VAL A 22 1.77 -0.02 13.47
CA VAL A 22 1.55 1.23 14.21
C VAL A 22 1.60 1.02 15.74
N PRO A 23 0.83 0.09 16.35
CA PRO A 23 0.85 -0.09 17.79
C PRO A 23 2.19 -0.64 18.32
N LEU A 24 2.85 -1.57 17.60
CA LEU A 24 4.14 -2.09 18.03
C LEU A 24 5.26 -1.07 17.85
N SER A 25 5.23 -0.27 16.79
CA SER A 25 6.16 0.85 16.63
C SER A 25 6.01 1.87 17.76
N LYS A 26 4.79 2.11 18.25
CA LYS A 26 4.55 3.00 19.41
C LYS A 26 5.27 2.49 20.64
N LEU A 27 5.28 1.18 20.91
CA LEU A 27 6.02 0.59 22.01
C LEU A 27 7.53 0.69 21.82
N LEU A 28 8.02 0.44 20.60
CA LEU A 28 9.46 0.54 20.31
C LEU A 28 9.99 1.96 20.40
N LEU A 29 9.15 2.97 20.08
CA LEU A 29 9.52 4.39 20.19
C LEU A 29 9.79 4.86 21.62
N ILE A 30 9.50 4.05 22.65
CA ILE A 30 9.90 4.34 24.03
C ILE A 30 11.43 4.25 24.18
N ASN A 31 12.08 3.33 23.44
CA ASN A 31 13.52 3.02 23.57
C ASN A 31 14.31 3.26 22.28
N VAL A 32 13.63 3.51 21.16
CA VAL A 32 14.25 3.70 19.86
C VAL A 32 13.82 5.06 19.31
N SER A 33 14.77 5.85 18.86
CA SER A 33 14.46 7.13 18.22
C SER A 33 13.74 6.94 16.89
N PRO A 34 12.87 7.88 16.47
CA PRO A 34 11.97 7.70 15.32
C PRO A 34 12.69 7.35 14.01
N ARG A 35 13.81 8.00 13.71
CA ARG A 35 14.53 7.77 12.44
C ARG A 35 15.28 6.43 12.46
N MET A 36 15.86 6.08 13.59
CA MET A 36 16.48 4.76 13.81
C MET A 36 15.43 3.65 13.64
N LEU A 37 14.24 3.83 14.24
CA LEU A 37 13.17 2.84 14.11
C LEU A 37 12.73 2.70 12.65
N ALA A 38 12.50 3.80 11.93
CA ALA A 38 12.18 3.75 10.51
C ALA A 38 13.23 2.97 9.70
N GLY A 39 14.52 3.21 9.98
CA GLY A 39 15.61 2.52 9.31
C GLY A 39 15.64 1.03 9.59
N PHE A 40 15.51 0.61 10.85
CA PHE A 40 15.52 -0.81 11.20
C PHE A 40 14.28 -1.57 10.73
N LEU A 41 13.11 -0.93 10.66
CA LEU A 41 11.91 -1.52 10.06
C LEU A 41 12.16 -1.87 8.58
N TYR A 42 12.70 -0.94 7.80
CA TYR A 42 13.00 -1.18 6.39
C TYR A 42 14.15 -2.17 6.19
N LEU A 43 15.22 -2.08 6.98
CA LEU A 43 16.30 -3.08 6.95
C LEU A 43 15.78 -4.48 7.27
N GLY A 44 14.91 -4.60 8.26
CA GLY A 44 14.26 -5.87 8.60
C GLY A 44 13.45 -6.45 7.45
N ALA A 45 12.70 -5.61 6.74
CA ALA A 45 11.98 -6.02 5.54
C ALA A 45 12.94 -6.49 4.43
N GLY A 46 13.98 -5.70 4.13
CA GLY A 46 14.96 -6.02 3.10
C GLY A 46 15.75 -7.29 3.40
N VAL A 47 16.31 -7.41 4.61
CA VAL A 47 17.06 -8.59 5.03
C VAL A 47 16.17 -9.83 5.07
N GLY A 48 14.95 -9.72 5.62
CA GLY A 48 14.02 -10.85 5.70
C GLY A 48 13.59 -11.36 4.34
N ILE A 49 13.24 -10.48 3.41
CA ILE A 49 12.91 -10.86 2.03
C ILE A 49 14.15 -11.36 1.27
N GLY A 50 15.33 -10.79 1.53
CA GLY A 50 16.59 -11.27 0.98
C GLY A 50 16.91 -12.72 1.37
N VAL A 51 16.67 -13.08 2.64
CA VAL A 51 16.80 -14.46 3.13
C VAL A 51 15.79 -15.38 2.44
N LEU A 52 14.53 -14.97 2.32
CA LEU A 52 13.50 -15.75 1.61
C LEU A 52 13.87 -15.96 0.14
N LEU A 53 14.36 -14.92 -0.54
CA LEU A 53 14.88 -15.02 -1.90
C LEU A 53 16.04 -16.00 -2.02
N GLY A 54 16.99 -15.96 -1.09
CA GLY A 54 18.12 -16.90 -1.02
C GLY A 54 17.65 -18.34 -0.93
N ILE A 55 16.67 -18.63 -0.04
CA ILE A 55 16.09 -19.98 0.13
C ILE A 55 15.34 -20.40 -1.15
N ARG A 56 14.56 -19.51 -1.78
CA ARG A 56 13.84 -19.82 -3.02
C ARG A 56 14.78 -20.04 -4.22
N LYS A 57 15.92 -19.39 -4.29
CA LYS A 57 16.93 -19.61 -5.35
C LYS A 57 17.40 -21.05 -5.43
N THR A 58 17.42 -21.75 -4.29
CA THR A 58 17.81 -23.17 -4.22
C THR A 58 16.70 -24.14 -4.65
N GLN A 59 15.44 -23.65 -4.80
CA GLN A 59 14.23 -24.48 -5.04
C GLN A 59 13.56 -24.28 -6.42
N ASN A 60 14.32 -24.03 -7.50
CA ASN A 60 13.82 -23.81 -8.88
C ASN A 60 12.86 -22.63 -9.04
N ARG A 61 13.33 -21.57 -9.68
CA ARG A 61 12.56 -20.37 -10.01
C ARG A 61 11.67 -20.55 -11.25
N PRO A 62 10.51 -19.85 -11.32
CA PRO A 62 9.83 -19.66 -12.59
C PRO A 62 10.76 -18.91 -13.57
N ALA A 63 10.90 -19.40 -14.78
CA ALA A 63 11.77 -18.84 -15.82
C ALA A 63 11.35 -17.46 -16.34
N ASP A 64 10.15 -16.99 -15.99
CA ASP A 64 9.50 -15.80 -16.57
C ASP A 64 9.59 -14.54 -15.69
N GLU A 65 10.39 -14.54 -14.61
CA GLU A 65 10.48 -13.39 -13.69
C GLU A 65 11.43 -12.32 -14.23
N GLN A 66 10.88 -11.15 -14.55
CA GLN A 66 11.68 -10.00 -15.04
C GLN A 66 12.33 -9.27 -13.86
N TRP A 67 13.61 -8.91 -14.01
CA TRP A 67 14.41 -8.17 -13.03
C TRP A 67 14.45 -6.69 -13.37
N LEU A 68 14.75 -5.84 -12.37
CA LEU A 68 14.97 -4.42 -12.56
C LEU A 68 16.15 -4.19 -13.53
N ASP A 69 15.98 -3.27 -14.46
CA ASP A 69 16.98 -2.88 -15.44
C ASP A 69 17.33 -1.38 -15.33
N LYS A 70 18.28 -0.91 -16.17
CA LYS A 70 18.71 0.50 -16.15
C LYS A 70 17.60 1.50 -16.46
N LYS A 71 16.54 1.09 -17.15
CA LYS A 71 15.41 1.96 -17.51
C LYS A 71 14.51 2.21 -16.30
N ASP A 72 14.51 1.28 -15.34
CA ASP A 72 13.73 1.36 -14.11
C ASP A 72 14.39 2.24 -13.05
N LEU A 73 15.69 2.61 -13.27
CA LEU A 73 16.51 3.34 -12.30
C LEU A 73 15.89 4.66 -11.80
N PRO A 74 15.29 5.54 -12.65
CA PRO A 74 14.65 6.76 -12.16
C PRO A 74 13.52 6.49 -11.16
N TYR A 75 12.68 5.51 -11.45
CA TYR A 75 11.57 5.12 -10.56
C TYR A 75 12.11 4.47 -9.28
N THR A 76 13.15 3.63 -9.39
CA THR A 76 13.78 2.97 -8.24
C THR A 76 14.43 3.99 -7.31
N ILE A 77 15.14 5.00 -7.82
CA ILE A 77 15.74 6.05 -6.99
C ILE A 77 14.67 6.90 -6.32
N ALA A 78 13.63 7.31 -7.06
CA ALA A 78 12.52 8.07 -6.50
C ALA A 78 11.80 7.28 -5.39
N MET A 79 11.49 6.01 -5.63
CA MET A 79 10.92 5.08 -4.68
C MET A 79 11.75 4.99 -3.39
N ILE A 80 13.07 4.77 -3.50
CA ILE A 80 13.98 4.68 -2.34
C ILE A 80 14.00 6.00 -1.57
N GLY A 81 14.12 7.14 -2.24
CA GLY A 81 14.13 8.45 -1.59
C GLY A 81 12.84 8.74 -0.80
N LEU A 82 11.69 8.41 -1.39
CA LEU A 82 10.39 8.56 -0.75
C LEU A 82 10.20 7.58 0.40
N ASP A 83 10.70 6.35 0.27
CA ASP A 83 10.69 5.33 1.33
C ASP A 83 11.73 5.59 2.45
N ILE A 84 12.63 6.56 2.27
CA ILE A 84 13.40 7.12 3.39
C ILE A 84 12.54 8.16 4.14
N ALA A 85 11.89 9.06 3.42
CA ALA A 85 11.15 10.18 4.02
C ALA A 85 9.85 9.71 4.70
N ALA A 86 9.05 8.89 4.03
CA ALA A 86 7.73 8.48 4.51
C ALA A 86 7.76 7.76 5.87
N PRO A 87 8.57 6.71 6.10
CA PRO A 87 8.60 6.03 7.39
C PRO A 87 9.20 6.91 8.49
N ILE A 88 10.14 7.81 8.18
CA ILE A 88 10.63 8.80 9.15
C ILE A 88 9.47 9.70 9.60
N PHE A 89 8.69 10.23 8.67
CA PHE A 89 7.51 11.01 9.01
C PHE A 89 6.47 10.20 9.77
N LEU A 90 6.22 8.95 9.38
CA LEU A 90 5.30 8.08 10.12
C LEU A 90 5.76 7.87 11.55
N MET A 91 7.04 7.54 11.78
CA MET A 91 7.55 7.29 13.13
C MET A 91 7.51 8.57 13.99
N LEU A 92 7.80 9.73 13.41
CA LEU A 92 7.61 11.02 14.06
C LEU A 92 6.13 11.27 14.39
N GLY A 93 5.22 10.89 13.51
CA GLY A 93 3.79 10.95 13.74
C GLY A 93 3.34 10.06 14.89
N ILE A 94 3.72 8.80 14.89
CA ILE A 94 3.38 7.82 15.95
C ILE A 94 3.95 8.27 17.31
N ALA A 95 5.15 8.87 17.33
CA ALA A 95 5.75 9.37 18.56
C ALA A 95 4.93 10.50 19.18
N ASN A 96 4.23 11.32 18.39
CA ASN A 96 3.59 12.55 18.79
C ASN A 96 2.05 12.52 18.82
N THR A 97 1.40 11.38 18.52
CA THR A 97 -0.07 11.24 18.59
C THR A 97 -0.50 9.82 18.94
N ASN A 98 -1.79 9.59 19.09
CA ASN A 98 -2.35 8.26 19.40
C ASN A 98 -2.24 7.31 18.20
N SER A 99 -1.89 6.05 18.46
CA SER A 99 -1.72 5.03 17.42
C SER A 99 -3.02 4.73 16.67
N ALA A 100 -4.17 4.79 17.35
CA ALA A 100 -5.48 4.66 16.71
C ALA A 100 -5.73 5.77 15.69
N ASN A 101 -5.42 7.03 16.03
CA ASN A 101 -5.52 8.17 15.12
C ASN A 101 -4.58 8.01 13.92
N VAL A 102 -3.32 7.60 14.17
CA VAL A 102 -2.35 7.34 13.10
C VAL A 102 -2.89 6.28 12.14
N SER A 103 -3.42 5.17 12.67
CA SER A 103 -3.96 4.08 11.87
C SER A 103 -5.09 4.54 10.96
N LEU A 104 -5.98 5.43 11.43
CA LEU A 104 -7.04 5.98 10.58
C LEU A 104 -6.52 7.01 9.57
N ILE A 105 -5.63 7.93 9.99
CA ILE A 105 -5.07 8.96 9.10
C ILE A 105 -4.27 8.32 7.96
N ASN A 106 -3.66 7.14 8.17
CA ASN A 106 -2.96 6.40 7.12
C ASN A 106 -3.83 6.10 5.88
N ASN A 107 -5.16 6.06 6.00
CA ASN A 107 -6.03 5.97 4.82
C ASN A 107 -5.87 7.14 3.85
N PHE A 108 -5.31 8.28 4.30
CA PHE A 108 -5.02 9.40 3.41
C PHE A 108 -4.00 9.06 2.32
N GLU A 109 -3.20 8.02 2.51
CA GLU A 109 -2.31 7.49 1.47
C GLU A 109 -3.07 7.14 0.18
N ILE A 110 -4.26 6.54 0.30
CA ILE A 110 -5.10 6.19 -0.86
C ILE A 110 -5.56 7.45 -1.58
N VAL A 111 -5.91 8.50 -0.82
CA VAL A 111 -6.26 9.81 -1.38
C VAL A 111 -5.07 10.40 -2.14
N ALA A 112 -3.91 10.46 -1.50
CA ALA A 112 -2.69 10.99 -2.09
C ALA A 112 -2.34 10.22 -3.38
N THR A 113 -2.34 8.89 -3.34
CA THR A 113 -2.08 8.02 -4.50
C THR A 113 -3.05 8.32 -5.65
N SER A 114 -4.35 8.43 -5.35
CA SER A 114 -5.39 8.67 -6.36
C SER A 114 -5.27 10.05 -6.99
N VAL A 115 -5.05 11.09 -6.18
CA VAL A 115 -4.91 12.47 -6.67
C VAL A 115 -3.65 12.62 -7.53
N ILE A 116 -2.54 11.98 -7.13
CA ILE A 116 -1.29 11.99 -7.89
C ILE A 116 -1.48 11.25 -9.22
N ALA A 117 -2.16 10.09 -9.22
CA ALA A 117 -2.50 9.37 -10.44
C ALA A 117 -3.36 10.22 -11.41
N LEU A 118 -4.33 10.97 -10.88
CA LEU A 118 -5.14 11.91 -11.67
C LEU A 118 -4.27 13.00 -12.31
N VAL A 119 -3.38 13.64 -11.52
CA VAL A 119 -2.62 14.81 -11.97
C VAL A 119 -1.50 14.40 -12.93
N ILE A 120 -0.75 13.35 -12.60
CA ILE A 120 0.44 12.92 -13.36
C ILE A 120 0.03 12.00 -14.53
N PHE A 121 -0.80 10.98 -14.25
CA PHE A 121 -1.18 9.98 -15.25
C PHE A 121 -2.51 10.30 -15.95
N LYS A 122 -3.18 11.41 -15.59
CA LYS A 122 -4.47 11.87 -16.15
C LYS A 122 -5.56 10.81 -16.05
N GLU A 123 -5.50 9.97 -15.01
CA GLU A 123 -6.51 8.95 -14.75
C GLU A 123 -7.84 9.61 -14.36
N LYS A 124 -8.96 9.06 -14.84
CA LYS A 124 -10.28 9.60 -14.50
C LYS A 124 -10.72 9.11 -13.14
N ILE A 125 -11.04 10.04 -12.23
CA ILE A 125 -11.62 9.73 -10.92
C ILE A 125 -13.15 9.71 -11.04
N SER A 126 -13.79 8.63 -10.59
CA SER A 126 -15.24 8.51 -10.57
C SER A 126 -15.87 9.45 -9.52
N ARG A 127 -17.16 9.75 -9.66
CA ARG A 127 -17.90 10.54 -8.67
C ARG A 127 -17.91 9.89 -7.28
N ARG A 128 -17.95 8.55 -7.22
CA ARG A 128 -17.92 7.79 -5.96
C ARG A 128 -16.56 7.90 -5.28
N LEU A 129 -15.49 7.77 -6.06
CA LEU A 129 -14.13 7.91 -5.54
C LEU A 129 -13.87 9.34 -5.06
N TRP A 130 -14.39 10.38 -5.76
CA TRP A 130 -14.35 11.77 -5.27
C TRP A 130 -15.06 11.94 -3.93
N ALA A 131 -16.26 11.36 -3.78
CA ALA A 131 -16.98 11.41 -2.50
C ALA A 131 -16.18 10.71 -1.39
N ALA A 132 -15.59 9.56 -1.67
CA ALA A 132 -14.73 8.84 -0.72
C ALA A 132 -13.49 9.67 -0.33
N ILE A 133 -12.81 10.30 -1.29
CA ILE A 133 -11.66 11.19 -1.05
C ILE A 133 -12.03 12.33 -0.09
N ILE A 134 -13.16 13.00 -0.34
CA ILE A 134 -13.63 14.10 0.52
C ILE A 134 -13.91 13.59 1.95
N LEU A 135 -14.52 12.41 2.09
CA LEU A 135 -14.79 11.83 3.40
C LEU A 135 -13.50 11.45 4.14
N VAL A 136 -12.48 10.90 3.46
CA VAL A 136 -11.17 10.63 4.09
C VAL A 136 -10.52 11.93 4.55
N MET A 137 -10.53 12.97 3.71
CA MET A 137 -9.98 14.28 4.09
C MET A 137 -10.69 14.85 5.32
N LEU A 138 -12.03 14.78 5.36
CA LEU A 138 -12.83 15.24 6.50
C LEU A 138 -12.51 14.44 7.77
N SER A 139 -12.46 13.12 7.68
CA SER A 139 -12.10 12.25 8.82
C SER A 139 -10.69 12.54 9.33
N SER A 140 -9.71 12.68 8.43
CA SER A 140 -8.33 13.01 8.80
C SER A 140 -8.23 14.39 9.44
N ALA A 141 -9.01 15.37 8.97
CA ALA A 141 -9.08 16.70 9.58
C ALA A 141 -9.65 16.64 11.00
N ILE A 142 -10.75 15.91 11.22
CA ILE A 142 -11.34 15.74 12.56
C ILE A 142 -10.32 15.14 13.54
N LEU A 143 -9.52 14.16 13.11
CA LEU A 143 -8.48 13.56 13.95
C LEU A 143 -7.24 14.43 14.11
N GLY A 144 -6.98 15.30 13.14
CA GLY A 144 -5.85 16.24 13.19
C GLY A 144 -6.03 17.38 14.19
N PHE A 145 -7.28 17.73 14.50
CA PHE A 145 -7.62 18.76 15.47
C PHE A 145 -7.94 18.13 16.84
N GLU A 146 -6.90 17.85 17.61
CA GLU A 146 -7.03 17.37 19.00
C GLU A 146 -6.96 18.54 19.98
N GLY A 147 -8.04 18.73 20.78
CA GLY A 147 -8.06 19.66 21.90
C GLY A 147 -9.11 20.77 21.80
N THR A 148 -9.38 21.41 22.95
CA THR A 148 -10.33 22.51 23.10
C THR A 148 -9.74 23.89 22.81
N GLU A 149 -8.42 23.99 22.65
CA GLU A 149 -7.73 25.26 22.36
C GLU A 149 -7.57 25.43 20.85
N ALA A 150 -8.25 26.43 20.36
CA ALA A 150 -8.27 27.02 19.03
C ALA A 150 -7.40 26.35 17.94
N PHE A 151 -8.00 25.53 17.09
CA PHE A 151 -7.54 25.16 15.74
C PHE A 151 -6.03 24.89 15.57
N VAL A 152 -5.35 24.37 16.59
CA VAL A 152 -3.96 23.93 16.46
C VAL A 152 -3.96 22.51 15.93
N PHE A 153 -3.50 22.36 14.69
CA PHE A 153 -3.35 21.05 14.08
C PHE A 153 -2.26 20.25 14.82
N ASN A 154 -2.55 19.03 15.25
CA ASN A 154 -1.61 18.19 15.96
C ASN A 154 -0.38 17.89 15.07
N LYS A 155 0.83 18.18 15.57
CA LYS A 155 2.09 17.96 14.83
C LYS A 155 2.27 16.50 14.42
N GLY A 156 1.84 15.55 15.25
CA GLY A 156 1.89 14.13 14.94
C GLY A 156 1.03 13.76 13.72
N SER A 157 -0.21 14.26 13.68
CA SER A 157 -1.11 14.05 12.55
C SER A 157 -0.57 14.67 11.25
N LEU A 158 0.08 15.86 11.34
CA LEU A 158 0.73 16.46 10.18
C LEU A 158 1.86 15.58 9.63
N PHE A 159 2.70 15.01 10.49
CA PHE A 159 3.74 14.09 10.05
C PHE A 159 3.16 12.85 9.37
N VAL A 160 2.06 12.28 9.88
CA VAL A 160 1.39 11.15 9.23
C VAL A 160 0.87 11.53 7.85
N LEU A 161 0.26 12.70 7.68
CA LEU A 161 -0.18 13.20 6.37
C LEU A 161 1.00 13.38 5.40
N CYS A 162 2.13 13.90 5.87
CA CYS A 162 3.36 13.99 5.05
C CYS A 162 3.84 12.59 4.62
N ALA A 163 3.81 11.60 5.51
CA ALA A 163 4.12 10.22 5.17
C ALA A 163 3.20 9.68 4.07
N CYS A 164 1.89 9.90 4.20
CA CYS A 164 0.89 9.48 3.22
C CYS A 164 1.12 10.11 1.84
N ILE A 165 1.50 11.39 1.80
CA ILE A 165 1.82 12.07 0.53
C ILE A 165 3.07 11.44 -0.10
N CYS A 166 4.13 11.19 0.69
CA CYS A 166 5.34 10.52 0.20
C CYS A 166 5.02 9.13 -0.36
N TRP A 167 4.25 8.31 0.37
CA TRP A 167 3.82 7.00 -0.14
C TRP A 167 2.86 7.11 -1.32
N GLY A 168 2.03 8.15 -1.39
CA GLY A 168 1.19 8.40 -2.55
C GLY A 168 2.01 8.59 -3.84
N VAL A 169 3.12 9.34 -3.78
CA VAL A 169 4.06 9.48 -4.90
C VAL A 169 4.80 8.17 -5.15
N GLU A 170 5.29 7.53 -4.09
CA GLU A 170 6.03 6.28 -4.14
C GLU A 170 5.23 5.16 -4.81
N ASN A 171 3.98 4.96 -4.41
CA ASN A 171 3.07 3.96 -4.99
C ASN A 171 2.93 4.10 -6.51
N ASN A 172 2.90 5.34 -7.00
CA ASN A 172 2.87 5.62 -8.44
C ASN A 172 4.22 5.31 -9.12
N CYS A 173 5.36 5.53 -8.45
CA CYS A 173 6.67 5.11 -8.94
C CYS A 173 6.78 3.57 -8.99
N THR A 174 6.43 2.89 -7.91
CA THR A 174 6.42 1.41 -7.82
C THR A 174 5.49 0.79 -8.86
N ARG A 175 4.32 1.39 -9.10
CA ARG A 175 3.39 0.94 -10.15
C ARG A 175 4.05 0.95 -11.54
N SER A 176 4.91 1.94 -11.82
CA SER A 176 5.60 2.04 -13.12
C SER A 176 6.61 0.91 -13.36
N ILE A 177 7.01 0.18 -12.32
CA ILE A 177 7.94 -0.96 -12.37
C ILE A 177 7.31 -2.27 -11.84
N SER A 178 5.99 -2.32 -11.72
CA SER A 178 5.26 -3.44 -11.09
C SER A 178 5.25 -4.73 -11.91
N ASP A 179 5.68 -4.69 -13.16
CA ASP A 179 5.92 -5.87 -14.01
C ASP A 179 7.17 -6.67 -13.58
N LYS A 180 8.06 -6.06 -12.80
CA LYS A 180 9.30 -6.65 -12.32
C LYS A 180 9.10 -7.56 -11.08
N SER A 181 10.19 -8.18 -10.63
CA SER A 181 10.17 -9.02 -9.43
C SER A 181 9.80 -8.22 -8.18
N SER A 182 8.69 -8.60 -7.56
CA SER A 182 8.23 -7.96 -6.34
C SER A 182 9.20 -8.11 -5.18
N GLU A 183 9.85 -9.27 -5.10
CA GLU A 183 10.82 -9.57 -4.05
C GLU A 183 12.08 -8.72 -4.24
N GLU A 184 12.51 -8.48 -5.50
CA GLU A 184 13.63 -7.58 -5.78
C GLU A 184 13.28 -6.14 -5.43
N ILE A 185 12.08 -5.66 -5.81
CA ILE A 185 11.61 -4.33 -5.45
C ILE A 185 11.62 -4.14 -3.93
N VAL A 186 11.04 -5.09 -3.17
CA VAL A 186 11.02 -5.02 -1.70
C VAL A 186 12.41 -5.12 -1.09
N LEU A 187 13.29 -5.94 -1.66
CA LEU A 187 14.69 -6.04 -1.23
C LEU A 187 15.42 -4.69 -1.40
N MET A 188 15.31 -4.08 -2.57
CA MET A 188 15.92 -2.77 -2.87
C MET A 188 15.37 -1.67 -1.95
N LYS A 189 14.05 -1.58 -1.82
CA LYS A 189 13.39 -0.68 -0.86
C LYS A 189 13.94 -0.89 0.55
N GLY A 190 13.87 -2.11 1.05
CA GLY A 190 14.24 -2.43 2.42
C GLY A 190 15.69 -2.09 2.75
N ILE A 191 16.63 -2.51 1.91
CA ILE A 191 18.07 -2.29 2.16
C ILE A 191 18.42 -0.81 2.00
N PHE A 192 18.12 -0.19 0.86
CA PHE A 192 18.57 1.17 0.59
C PHE A 192 17.82 2.22 1.41
N SER A 193 16.52 2.09 1.58
CA SER A 193 15.75 3.03 2.41
C SER A 193 16.06 2.86 3.90
N GLY A 194 16.30 1.61 4.33
CA GLY A 194 16.75 1.34 5.70
C GLY A 194 18.10 1.97 6.01
N ILE A 195 19.10 1.76 5.15
CA ILE A 195 20.43 2.40 5.30
C ILE A 195 20.30 3.92 5.24
N GLY A 196 19.55 4.47 4.28
CA GLY A 196 19.34 5.90 4.14
C GLY A 196 18.72 6.55 5.38
N SER A 197 17.70 5.92 5.96
CA SER A 197 17.06 6.38 7.20
C SER A 197 18.01 6.35 8.40
N ILE A 198 18.84 5.32 8.53
CA ILE A 198 19.86 5.21 9.59
C ILE A 198 20.94 6.28 9.41
N LEU A 199 21.39 6.54 8.19
CA LEU A 199 22.35 7.61 7.92
C LEU A 199 21.80 8.97 8.32
N ILE A 200 20.52 9.27 7.99
CA ILE A 200 19.86 10.49 8.44
C ILE A 200 19.79 10.54 9.97
N ALA A 201 19.47 9.42 10.63
CA ALA A 201 19.42 9.35 12.09
C ALA A 201 20.78 9.72 12.71
N PHE A 202 21.89 9.20 12.20
CA PHE A 202 23.24 9.55 12.66
C PHE A 202 23.58 11.02 12.39
N ILE A 203 23.23 11.56 11.21
CA ILE A 203 23.47 12.99 10.88
C ILE A 203 22.76 13.91 11.88
N VAL A 204 21.55 13.54 12.32
CA VAL A 204 20.77 14.32 13.30
C VAL A 204 21.22 14.05 14.74
N GLY A 205 22.16 13.15 14.97
CA GLY A 205 22.70 12.82 16.28
C GLY A 205 21.91 11.81 17.10
N GLU A 206 21.01 11.05 16.46
CA GLU A 206 20.33 9.93 17.12
C GLU A 206 21.32 8.80 17.38
N LYS A 207 21.22 8.19 18.56
CA LYS A 207 22.10 7.07 18.95
C LYS A 207 21.48 5.74 18.55
N PRO A 208 22.29 4.74 18.18
CA PRO A 208 21.78 3.39 17.92
C PRO A 208 21.13 2.83 19.21
N PRO A 209 20.01 2.14 19.07
CA PRO A 209 19.36 1.48 20.21
C PRO A 209 20.15 0.26 20.66
N GLU A 210 19.79 -0.27 21.82
CA GLU A 210 20.28 -1.57 22.26
C GLU A 210 19.93 -2.66 21.25
N ILE A 211 20.78 -3.67 21.13
CA ILE A 211 20.66 -4.75 20.15
C ILE A 211 19.29 -5.45 20.20
N THR A 212 18.71 -5.59 21.39
CA THR A 212 17.38 -6.20 21.58
C THR A 212 16.28 -5.42 20.87
N TYR A 213 16.27 -4.10 21.02
CA TYR A 213 15.27 -3.24 20.35
C TYR A 213 15.54 -3.14 18.85
N MET A 214 16.79 -3.16 18.43
CA MET A 214 17.16 -3.21 17.01
C MET A 214 16.62 -4.49 16.36
N LEU A 215 16.84 -5.65 16.96
CA LEU A 215 16.35 -6.94 16.46
C LEU A 215 14.81 -6.99 16.47
N ALA A 216 14.17 -6.46 17.52
CA ALA A 216 12.71 -6.37 17.59
C ALA A 216 12.14 -5.48 16.47
N ALA A 217 12.77 -4.33 16.19
CA ALA A 217 12.40 -3.45 15.10
C ALA A 217 12.58 -4.13 13.73
N MET A 218 13.70 -4.82 13.53
CA MET A 218 13.94 -5.57 12.29
C MET A 218 12.93 -6.72 12.11
N LEU A 219 12.59 -7.44 13.16
CA LEU A 219 11.58 -8.49 13.11
C LEU A 219 10.19 -7.91 12.79
N LEU A 220 9.81 -6.81 13.43
CA LEU A 220 8.57 -6.09 13.13
C LEU A 220 8.57 -5.64 11.66
N GLY A 221 9.66 -5.07 11.17
CA GLY A 221 9.81 -4.65 9.79
C GLY A 221 9.69 -5.81 8.78
N PHE A 222 10.32 -6.95 9.07
CA PHE A 222 10.16 -8.14 8.25
C PHE A 222 8.70 -8.60 8.18
N VAL A 223 7.99 -8.61 9.30
CA VAL A 223 6.59 -9.05 9.37
C VAL A 223 5.65 -8.03 8.73
N SER A 224 5.74 -6.76 9.13
CA SER A 224 4.75 -5.73 8.78
C SER A 224 5.00 -5.06 7.42
N TYR A 225 6.22 -5.02 6.95
CA TYR A 225 6.56 -4.51 5.60
C TYR A 225 6.96 -5.67 4.68
N GLY A 226 7.94 -6.49 5.05
CA GLY A 226 8.46 -7.54 4.18
C GLY A 226 7.40 -8.57 3.78
N LEU A 227 6.85 -9.29 4.75
CA LEU A 227 5.82 -10.32 4.48
C LEU A 227 4.49 -9.73 4.02
N SER A 228 4.08 -8.59 4.59
CA SER A 228 2.84 -7.92 4.21
C SER A 228 2.84 -7.56 2.73
N ILE A 229 3.86 -6.85 2.25
CA ILE A 229 3.96 -6.46 0.83
C ILE A 229 4.07 -7.70 -0.06
N ASN A 230 4.84 -8.71 0.35
CA ASN A 230 4.95 -9.96 -0.41
C ASN A 230 3.59 -10.67 -0.54
N PHE A 231 2.83 -10.79 0.55
CA PHE A 231 1.49 -11.39 0.50
C PHE A 231 0.51 -10.55 -0.32
N TYR A 232 0.60 -9.23 -0.26
CA TYR A 232 -0.21 -8.34 -1.08
C TYR A 232 0.02 -8.57 -2.57
N ILE A 233 1.28 -8.68 -2.99
CA ILE A 233 1.64 -8.96 -4.38
C ILE A 233 1.19 -10.37 -4.81
N MET A 234 1.35 -11.37 -3.93
CA MET A 234 0.84 -12.73 -4.19
C MET A 234 -0.69 -12.74 -4.35
N ALA A 235 -1.41 -11.90 -3.60
CA ALA A 235 -2.84 -11.71 -3.78
C ALA A 235 -3.14 -11.09 -5.15
N GLN A 236 -2.42 -10.06 -5.55
CA GLN A 236 -2.61 -9.37 -6.84
C GLN A 236 -2.39 -10.29 -8.05
N LYS A 237 -1.51 -11.27 -7.96
CA LYS A 237 -1.29 -12.25 -9.05
C LYS A 237 -2.53 -13.11 -9.37
N ASN A 238 -3.46 -13.27 -8.44
CA ASN A 238 -4.64 -14.13 -8.59
C ASN A 238 -5.99 -13.40 -8.40
N LEU A 239 -5.96 -12.24 -7.77
CA LEU A 239 -7.06 -11.27 -7.71
C LEU A 239 -6.62 -10.06 -8.51
N ASP A 240 -7.55 -9.43 -9.22
CA ASP A 240 -7.26 -8.15 -9.87
C ASP A 240 -6.79 -7.12 -8.83
N ALA A 241 -5.95 -6.15 -9.26
CA ALA A 241 -5.39 -5.12 -8.37
C ALA A 241 -6.48 -4.42 -7.54
N ALA A 242 -7.63 -4.15 -8.16
CA ALA A 242 -8.79 -3.55 -7.52
C ALA A 242 -9.33 -4.36 -6.33
N LYS A 243 -9.47 -5.68 -6.49
CA LYS A 243 -9.95 -6.55 -5.40
C LYS A 243 -8.93 -6.67 -4.27
N SER A 244 -7.65 -6.77 -4.62
CA SER A 244 -6.57 -6.83 -3.63
C SER A 244 -6.52 -5.57 -2.79
N SER A 245 -6.61 -4.39 -3.41
CA SER A 245 -6.66 -3.10 -2.72
C SER A 245 -7.92 -2.97 -1.83
N ALA A 246 -9.09 -3.45 -2.31
CA ALA A 246 -10.32 -3.43 -1.53
C ALA A 246 -10.20 -4.28 -0.24
N PHE A 247 -9.57 -5.46 -0.31
CA PHE A 247 -9.31 -6.27 0.89
C PHE A 247 -8.25 -5.65 1.79
N TYR A 248 -7.22 -5.03 1.21
CA TYR A 248 -6.17 -4.37 1.97
C TYR A 248 -6.64 -3.11 2.70
N SER A 249 -7.66 -2.42 2.21
CA SER A 249 -8.25 -1.23 2.86
C SER A 249 -8.86 -1.49 4.25
N VAL A 250 -8.91 -2.75 4.67
CA VAL A 250 -9.26 -3.15 6.05
C VAL A 250 -8.11 -2.90 7.04
N ALA A 251 -6.87 -2.77 6.58
CA ALA A 251 -5.68 -2.63 7.44
C ALA A 251 -5.80 -1.52 8.49
N PRO A 252 -6.23 -0.28 8.18
CA PRO A 252 -6.35 0.78 9.17
C PRO A 252 -7.33 0.45 10.31
N PHE A 253 -8.43 -0.23 10.02
CA PHE A 253 -9.41 -0.63 11.04
C PHE A 253 -8.85 -1.72 11.96
N LEU A 254 -8.09 -2.67 11.41
CA LEU A 254 -7.36 -3.65 12.22
C LEU A 254 -6.31 -2.96 13.09
N GLY A 255 -5.59 -1.95 12.56
CA GLY A 255 -4.62 -1.15 13.30
C GLY A 255 -5.23 -0.43 14.50
N VAL A 256 -6.42 0.14 14.32
CA VAL A 256 -7.22 0.72 15.42
C VAL A 256 -7.54 -0.35 16.47
N GLY A 257 -8.05 -1.52 16.07
CA GLY A 257 -8.34 -2.61 16.98
C GLY A 257 -7.12 -3.08 17.75
N PHE A 258 -5.98 -3.25 17.09
CA PHE A 258 -4.72 -3.61 17.73
C PHE A 258 -4.22 -2.53 18.69
N SER A 259 -4.39 -1.23 18.35
CA SER A 259 -4.01 -0.13 19.25
C SER A 259 -4.81 -0.15 20.56
N PHE A 260 -6.10 -0.46 20.50
CA PHE A 260 -6.92 -0.60 21.70
C PHE A 260 -6.50 -1.81 22.55
N ILE A 261 -6.22 -2.95 21.91
CA ILE A 261 -5.88 -4.20 22.62
C ILE A 261 -4.45 -4.12 23.20
N ILE A 262 -3.48 -3.64 22.40
CA ILE A 262 -2.06 -3.69 22.76
C ILE A 262 -1.67 -2.52 23.69
N LEU A 263 -2.19 -1.33 23.41
CA LEU A 263 -1.79 -0.09 24.09
C LEU A 263 -2.81 0.36 25.15
N GLY A 264 -4.00 -0.22 25.19
CA GLY A 264 -5.06 0.20 26.10
C GLY A 264 -5.55 1.63 25.82
N GLU A 265 -5.35 2.15 24.59
CA GLU A 265 -5.79 3.49 24.22
C GLU A 265 -7.31 3.65 24.38
N ARG A 266 -7.72 4.82 24.89
CA ARG A 266 -9.15 5.14 25.04
C ARG A 266 -9.53 6.12 23.94
N PRO A 267 -10.45 5.77 23.02
CA PRO A 267 -10.85 6.65 21.96
C PRO A 267 -11.65 7.84 22.48
N THR A 268 -11.43 9.00 21.85
CA THR A 268 -12.20 10.22 22.09
C THR A 268 -13.53 10.18 21.33
N PHE A 269 -14.47 11.07 21.68
CA PHE A 269 -15.73 11.19 20.92
C PHE A 269 -15.47 11.56 19.43
N GLN A 270 -14.52 12.44 19.18
CA GLN A 270 -14.09 12.81 17.83
C GLN A 270 -13.59 11.61 17.02
N PHE A 271 -12.88 10.69 17.69
CA PHE A 271 -12.44 9.45 17.06
C PHE A 271 -13.60 8.60 16.53
N TYR A 272 -14.68 8.44 17.31
CA TYR A 272 -15.85 7.65 16.84
C TYR A 272 -16.54 8.31 15.65
N ILE A 273 -16.62 9.64 15.60
CA ILE A 273 -17.16 10.36 14.44
C ILE A 273 -16.26 10.11 13.21
N ALA A 274 -14.94 10.28 13.35
CA ALA A 274 -13.98 10.06 12.29
C ALA A 274 -14.01 8.61 11.78
N LEU A 275 -14.09 7.64 12.69
CA LEU A 275 -14.21 6.22 12.35
C LEU A 275 -15.48 5.93 11.54
N GLY A 276 -16.62 6.48 11.92
CA GLY A 276 -17.88 6.34 11.18
C GLY A 276 -17.77 6.89 9.75
N ILE A 277 -17.22 8.09 9.60
CA ILE A 277 -16.96 8.71 8.28
C ILE A 277 -16.01 7.85 7.45
N MET A 278 -14.94 7.33 8.06
CA MET A 278 -13.94 6.50 7.38
C MET A 278 -14.53 5.16 6.91
N ILE A 279 -15.41 4.53 7.69
CA ILE A 279 -16.13 3.31 7.27
C ILE A 279 -16.97 3.60 6.03
N ILE A 280 -17.72 4.70 6.00
CA ILE A 280 -18.53 5.09 4.83
C ILE A 280 -17.63 5.32 3.61
N SER A 281 -16.53 6.03 3.79
CA SER A 281 -15.55 6.27 2.74
C SER A 281 -14.99 4.96 2.17
N THR A 282 -14.55 4.05 3.02
CA THR A 282 -13.99 2.75 2.62
C THR A 282 -15.03 1.93 1.85
N LEU A 283 -16.29 1.91 2.28
CA LEU A 283 -17.38 1.23 1.56
C LEU A 283 -17.62 1.84 0.16
N LEU A 284 -17.51 3.16 0.03
CA LEU A 284 -17.61 3.83 -1.27
C LEU A 284 -16.43 3.47 -2.18
N MET A 285 -15.19 3.42 -1.65
CA MET A 285 -14.01 3.00 -2.41
C MET A 285 -14.15 1.55 -2.90
N ILE A 286 -14.54 0.62 -2.03
CA ILE A 286 -14.76 -0.78 -2.37
C ILE A 286 -15.82 -0.90 -3.48
N LYS A 287 -16.95 -0.20 -3.33
CA LYS A 287 -18.02 -0.21 -4.35
C LYS A 287 -17.56 0.39 -5.68
N ASP A 288 -16.74 1.43 -5.67
CA ASP A 288 -16.20 2.03 -6.88
C ASP A 288 -15.24 1.07 -7.58
N THR A 289 -14.31 0.51 -6.81
CA THR A 289 -13.31 -0.45 -7.28
C THR A 289 -13.96 -1.69 -7.90
N LEU A 290 -14.91 -2.32 -7.19
CA LEU A 290 -15.62 -3.51 -7.69
C LEU A 290 -16.63 -3.19 -8.79
N GLY A 291 -17.16 -1.95 -8.83
CA GLY A 291 -18.09 -1.48 -9.86
C GLY A 291 -17.40 -1.19 -11.18
N ASN A 292 -16.24 -0.57 -11.14
CA ASN A 292 -15.43 -0.27 -12.32
C ASN A 292 -14.87 -1.54 -12.96
N GLU A 293 -14.59 -2.58 -12.19
CA GLU A 293 -14.16 -3.88 -12.70
C GLU A 293 -15.20 -4.51 -13.65
N LYS A 294 -16.50 -4.37 -13.34
CA LYS A 294 -17.59 -4.84 -14.23
C LYS A 294 -17.66 -4.07 -15.55
N LEU A 295 -17.19 -2.81 -15.56
CA LEU A 295 -17.12 -1.98 -16.76
C LEU A 295 -15.81 -2.19 -17.55
N TYR A 296 -14.70 -2.53 -16.85
CA TYR A 296 -13.39 -2.74 -17.47
C TYR A 296 -13.17 -4.18 -17.95
N ASN A 297 -13.74 -5.17 -17.26
CA ASN A 297 -13.83 -6.55 -17.73
C ASN A 297 -15.00 -6.64 -18.71
N GLY A 298 -14.88 -5.95 -19.84
CA GLY A 298 -15.76 -6.17 -20.97
C GLY A 298 -15.87 -7.66 -21.23
N TYR A 299 -17.04 -8.14 -21.62
CA TYR A 299 -17.26 -9.54 -21.89
C TYR A 299 -16.21 -10.04 -22.88
N VAL A 300 -15.30 -10.86 -22.36
CA VAL A 300 -14.27 -11.50 -23.16
C VAL A 300 -14.85 -12.82 -23.64
N HIS A 301 -14.94 -13.01 -24.93
CA HIS A 301 -15.31 -14.28 -25.51
C HIS A 301 -14.37 -14.63 -26.65
N ILE A 302 -14.16 -15.91 -26.82
CA ILE A 302 -13.35 -16.46 -27.89
C ILE A 302 -14.31 -17.03 -28.91
N HIS A 303 -14.24 -16.57 -30.14
CA HIS A 303 -15.00 -17.17 -31.24
C HIS A 303 -14.15 -17.30 -32.48
N GLN A 304 -14.59 -18.22 -33.35
CA GLN A 304 -13.90 -18.60 -34.56
C GLN A 304 -14.39 -17.71 -35.72
N HIS A 305 -13.48 -17.11 -36.45
CA HIS A 305 -13.74 -16.37 -37.66
C HIS A 305 -13.25 -17.13 -38.89
N LYS A 306 -14.03 -17.02 -39.97
CA LYS A 306 -13.67 -17.59 -41.27
C LYS A 306 -13.57 -16.48 -42.30
N HIS A 307 -12.38 -16.26 -42.81
CA HIS A 307 -12.11 -15.30 -43.90
C HIS A 307 -11.63 -16.10 -45.12
N GLY A 308 -12.54 -16.34 -46.07
CA GLY A 308 -12.24 -17.16 -47.22
C GLY A 308 -11.88 -18.61 -46.85
N ARG A 309 -10.62 -19.03 -47.05
CA ARG A 309 -10.10 -20.34 -46.67
C ARG A 309 -9.38 -20.38 -45.32
N ILE A 310 -9.17 -19.25 -44.67
CA ILE A 310 -8.46 -19.14 -43.40
C ILE A 310 -9.46 -19.10 -42.26
N VAL A 311 -9.31 -20.04 -41.33
CA VAL A 311 -10.08 -20.09 -40.07
C VAL A 311 -9.12 -19.82 -38.93
N HIS A 312 -9.40 -18.81 -38.13
CA HIS A 312 -8.62 -18.47 -36.94
C HIS A 312 -9.50 -18.12 -35.76
N THR A 313 -8.96 -18.24 -34.56
CA THR A 313 -9.65 -17.97 -33.30
C THR A 313 -8.86 -16.93 -32.54
N HIS A 314 -9.52 -15.86 -32.08
CA HIS A 314 -8.91 -14.87 -31.21
C HIS A 314 -9.89 -14.32 -30.18
N GLU A 315 -9.35 -13.71 -29.16
CA GLU A 315 -10.08 -13.14 -28.04
C GLU A 315 -10.55 -11.72 -28.39
N HIS A 316 -11.84 -11.46 -28.16
CA HIS A 316 -12.43 -10.13 -28.30
C HIS A 316 -12.90 -9.58 -26.96
N ARG A 317 -12.64 -8.29 -26.71
CA ARG A 317 -13.15 -7.55 -25.54
C ARG A 317 -14.22 -6.57 -25.97
N HIS A 318 -15.39 -6.68 -25.36
CA HIS A 318 -16.49 -5.75 -25.58
C HIS A 318 -16.77 -4.94 -24.32
N PHE A 319 -16.84 -3.63 -24.45
CA PHE A 319 -17.12 -2.72 -23.33
C PHE A 319 -18.62 -2.62 -22.99
N VAL A 320 -19.48 -3.17 -23.82
CA VAL A 320 -20.94 -3.19 -23.61
C VAL A 320 -21.45 -4.59 -24.00
N TYR A 321 -22.27 -5.19 -23.12
CA TYR A 321 -22.94 -6.44 -23.45
C TYR A 321 -24.00 -6.21 -24.52
N ASN A 322 -23.74 -6.63 -25.73
CA ASN A 322 -24.72 -6.69 -26.81
C ASN A 322 -24.73 -8.12 -27.38
N PRO A 323 -25.76 -8.93 -27.05
CA PRO A 323 -25.82 -10.33 -27.52
C PRO A 323 -26.04 -10.46 -29.02
N MET A 324 -26.46 -9.38 -29.71
CA MET A 324 -26.66 -9.37 -31.17
C MET A 324 -25.78 -8.27 -31.81
N HIS A 325 -24.48 -8.47 -31.87
CA HIS A 325 -23.61 -7.53 -32.57
C HIS A 325 -22.96 -8.17 -33.79
N ILE A 326 -22.96 -7.43 -34.88
CA ILE A 326 -22.32 -7.79 -36.15
C ILE A 326 -20.93 -7.15 -36.13
N HIS A 327 -19.89 -7.94 -36.30
CA HIS A 327 -18.52 -7.43 -36.41
C HIS A 327 -18.24 -6.99 -37.84
N ASN A 328 -18.08 -5.68 -38.07
CA ASN A 328 -17.48 -5.16 -39.29
C ASN A 328 -15.96 -5.06 -39.08
N HIS A 329 -15.20 -5.94 -39.71
CA HIS A 329 -13.75 -5.88 -39.75
C HIS A 329 -13.31 -5.28 -41.09
N SER A 330 -12.76 -4.07 -41.08
CA SER A 330 -11.96 -3.54 -42.18
C SER A 330 -10.53 -4.01 -42.04
N HIS A 331 -10.08 -4.93 -42.87
CA HIS A 331 -8.68 -5.23 -43.02
C HIS A 331 -8.11 -4.29 -44.08
N ALA A 332 -7.23 -3.36 -43.67
CA ALA A 332 -6.35 -2.69 -44.60
C ALA A 332 -5.39 -3.78 -45.14
N GLY A 333 -5.39 -3.97 -46.45
CA GLY A 333 -4.55 -4.89 -47.17
C GLY A 333 -3.07 -4.49 -47.15
#